data_0138e53bf55ebabe3c189572733e3544
#
_entry.id   0138e53bf55ebabe3c189572733e3544
#
_cell.length_a   1.000
_cell.length_b   1.000
_cell.length_c   1.000
_cell.angle_alpha   90.00
_cell.angle_beta   90.00
_cell.angle_gamma   90.00
#
_symmetry.space_group_name_H-M   'P 1'
#
loop_
_entity.id
_entity.type
_entity.pdbx_description
1 polymer ?
#
loop_
_entity_poly.entity_id
_entity_poly.type
_entity_poly.pdbx_seq_one_letter_code
_entity_poly.pdbx_strand_id
1 'polypeptide(L)'
;MNGTVTVLDKGAVRIHSYMSPADTFHTTTQLIETPARVIAVDAQLLPAYADEAIAYAKGLGKPIDRLIVTHAHPDHYNGAARFGVPVHALAQVTEQIIARGDSRLPTGEVIPLSEFTPSVAVIPGTEVIDGVTFVFEAVSGGEAADELLIKLPEQGVLIAQDLVYNDVHLYLGNNDITGWQQAVDALAAESGYDTVLAGHGLPTGPEVYADVRRYLTDARELLGDDGDAYKKAIVDKYPAHVGPFIIDIANRSLFPAGN
;
A
#
# COMPACT_ATOMS: atom_id res chain seq x y z
N MET A 1 -17.38 1.44 12.80
CA MET A 1 -16.28 1.22 11.86
C MET A 1 -16.87 1.20 10.46
N ASN A 2 -16.36 2.03 9.56
CA ASN A 2 -16.82 2.13 8.18
C ASN A 2 -16.02 1.20 7.25
N GLY A 3 -14.76 0.97 7.60
CA GLY A 3 -13.90 0.00 6.91
C GLY A 3 -14.23 -1.45 7.27
N THR A 4 -13.57 -2.37 6.60
CA THR A 4 -13.71 -3.83 6.79
C THR A 4 -12.40 -4.40 7.33
N VAL A 5 -12.48 -5.38 8.24
CA VAL A 5 -11.29 -6.12 8.69
C VAL A 5 -11.41 -7.58 8.28
N THR A 6 -10.42 -8.06 7.55
CA THR A 6 -10.24 -9.48 7.25
C THR A 6 -9.17 -10.05 8.17
N VAL A 7 -9.46 -11.15 8.86
CA VAL A 7 -8.52 -11.79 9.78
C VAL A 7 -8.00 -13.09 9.18
N LEU A 8 -6.68 -13.22 9.10
CA LEU A 8 -5.99 -14.41 8.61
C LEU A 8 -5.17 -15.02 9.76
N ASP A 9 -5.50 -16.24 10.15
CA ASP A 9 -4.72 -17.00 11.13
C ASP A 9 -3.56 -17.70 10.42
N LYS A 10 -2.34 -17.34 10.79
CA LYS A 10 -1.09 -17.86 10.22
C LYS A 10 -0.21 -18.51 11.31
N GLY A 11 -0.83 -19.15 12.27
CA GLY A 11 -0.15 -19.87 13.36
C GLY A 11 0.46 -18.95 14.41
N ALA A 12 1.76 -18.65 14.30
CA ALA A 12 2.45 -17.78 15.27
C ALA A 12 1.99 -16.33 15.19
N VAL A 13 1.36 -15.92 14.09
CA VAL A 13 0.82 -14.55 13.88
C VAL A 13 -0.63 -14.61 13.42
N ARG A 14 -1.38 -13.53 13.69
CA ARG A 14 -2.61 -13.22 13.00
C ARG A 14 -2.44 -11.92 12.23
N ILE A 15 -2.90 -11.92 11.00
CA ILE A 15 -2.91 -10.70 10.18
C ILE A 15 -4.33 -10.17 10.19
N HIS A 16 -4.50 -8.91 10.57
CA HIS A 16 -5.76 -8.19 10.52
C HIS A 16 -5.61 -7.12 9.43
N SER A 17 -6.11 -7.41 8.25
CA SER A 17 -6.10 -6.46 7.12
C SER A 17 -7.31 -5.55 7.25
N TYR A 18 -7.09 -4.31 7.68
CA TYR A 18 -8.10 -3.26 7.65
C TYR A 18 -8.12 -2.64 6.26
N MET A 19 -9.27 -2.61 5.63
CA MET A 19 -9.51 -1.98 4.34
C MET A 19 -10.49 -0.83 4.51
N SER A 20 -10.11 0.36 4.06
CA SER A 20 -10.97 1.54 4.09
C SER A 20 -12.12 1.43 3.08
N PRO A 21 -13.18 2.26 3.22
CA PRO A 21 -14.23 2.35 2.21
C PRO A 21 -13.73 2.81 0.83
N ALA A 22 -14.60 2.69 -0.18
CA ALA A 22 -14.27 3.00 -1.57
C ALA A 22 -13.93 4.49 -1.82
N ASP A 23 -14.31 5.40 -0.94
CA ASP A 23 -13.98 6.83 -1.02
C ASP A 23 -12.48 7.13 -0.80
N THR A 24 -11.73 6.16 -0.30
CA THR A 24 -10.27 6.16 -0.19
C THR A 24 -9.65 4.93 -0.86
N PHE A 25 -10.17 4.52 -2.01
CA PHE A 25 -9.64 3.48 -2.92
C PHE A 25 -9.45 2.11 -2.28
N HIS A 26 -10.15 1.79 -1.19
CA HIS A 26 -9.92 0.55 -0.44
C HIS A 26 -8.47 0.39 0.05
N THR A 27 -7.81 1.52 0.40
CA THR A 27 -6.46 1.49 0.98
C THR A 27 -6.41 0.63 2.22
N THR A 28 -5.36 -0.17 2.37
CA THR A 28 -5.24 -1.11 3.47
C THR A 28 -4.23 -0.66 4.53
N THR A 29 -4.51 -1.03 5.78
CA THR A 29 -3.54 -1.06 6.88
C THR A 29 -3.41 -2.50 7.34
N GLN A 30 -2.20 -3.06 7.30
CA GLN A 30 -1.97 -4.40 7.78
C GLN A 30 -1.56 -4.34 9.26
N LEU A 31 -2.30 -5.02 10.12
CA LEU A 31 -1.98 -5.14 11.54
C LEU A 31 -1.48 -6.57 11.79
N ILE A 32 -0.18 -6.72 11.97
CA ILE A 32 0.46 -8.01 12.19
C ILE A 32 0.53 -8.25 13.70
N GLU A 33 -0.37 -9.08 14.22
CA GLU A 33 -0.42 -9.46 15.62
C GLU A 33 0.56 -10.61 15.86
N THR A 34 1.69 -10.28 16.50
CA THR A 34 2.70 -11.24 16.99
C THR A 34 2.34 -11.73 18.40
N PRO A 35 3.08 -12.66 19.01
CA PRO A 35 2.82 -13.11 20.39
C PRO A 35 2.70 -11.99 21.43
N ALA A 36 3.48 -10.90 21.34
CA ALA A 36 3.50 -9.86 22.38
C ALA A 36 3.04 -8.47 21.93
N ARG A 37 3.00 -8.18 20.63
CA ARG A 37 2.72 -6.84 20.09
C ARG A 37 2.00 -6.85 18.76
N VAL A 38 1.64 -5.67 18.27
CA VAL A 38 1.11 -5.44 16.91
C VAL A 38 2.10 -4.58 16.14
N ILE A 39 2.47 -5.01 14.93
CA ILE A 39 3.20 -4.21 13.96
C ILE A 39 2.18 -3.69 12.95
N ALA A 40 2.09 -2.36 12.80
CA ALA A 40 1.22 -1.74 11.81
C ALA A 40 2.02 -1.43 10.53
N VAL A 41 1.39 -1.64 9.37
CA VAL A 41 1.93 -1.30 8.06
C VAL A 41 0.92 -0.41 7.35
N ASP A 42 1.36 0.78 6.98
CA ASP A 42 0.64 1.88 6.35
C ASP A 42 -0.51 2.48 7.18
N ALA A 43 -0.80 3.76 6.95
CA ALA A 43 -1.51 4.61 7.92
C ALA A 43 -2.80 5.26 7.39
N GLN A 44 -3.28 4.89 6.19
CA GLN A 44 -4.48 5.45 5.57
C GLN A 44 -4.37 6.90 5.06
N LEU A 45 -5.21 7.24 4.07
CA LEU A 45 -5.34 8.60 3.52
C LEU A 45 -5.97 9.56 4.52
N LEU A 46 -7.10 9.14 5.12
CA LEU A 46 -7.85 9.97 6.04
C LEU A 46 -7.54 9.57 7.49
N PRO A 47 -7.22 10.55 8.37
CA PRO A 47 -6.99 10.28 9.78
C PRO A 47 -8.13 9.52 10.47
N ALA A 48 -9.37 9.73 10.03
CA ALA A 48 -10.53 9.02 10.58
C ALA A 48 -10.45 7.50 10.35
N TYR A 49 -9.93 7.03 9.21
CA TYR A 49 -9.76 5.60 8.94
C TYR A 49 -8.53 5.02 9.65
N ALA A 50 -7.48 5.83 9.83
CA ALA A 50 -6.39 5.47 10.74
C ALA A 50 -6.90 5.24 12.18
N ASP A 51 -7.77 6.13 12.67
CA ASP A 51 -8.39 5.99 14.00
C ASP A 51 -9.22 4.70 14.11
N GLU A 52 -9.93 4.29 13.07
CA GLU A 52 -10.67 3.01 13.05
C GLU A 52 -9.73 1.80 13.15
N ALA A 53 -8.65 1.77 12.34
CA ALA A 53 -7.64 0.71 12.38
C ALA A 53 -6.96 0.63 13.76
N ILE A 54 -6.61 1.78 14.35
CA ILE A 54 -6.02 1.88 15.68
C ILE A 54 -6.98 1.41 16.76
N ALA A 55 -8.25 1.81 16.69
CA ALA A 55 -9.27 1.37 17.65
C ALA A 55 -9.46 -0.14 17.62
N TYR A 56 -9.45 -0.73 16.41
CA TYR A 56 -9.46 -2.17 16.23
C TYR A 56 -8.22 -2.83 16.85
N ALA A 57 -7.01 -2.33 16.51
CA ALA A 57 -5.76 -2.86 17.04
C ALA A 57 -5.69 -2.83 18.58
N LYS A 58 -6.16 -1.74 19.20
CA LYS A 58 -6.26 -1.63 20.67
C LYS A 58 -7.17 -2.69 21.27
N GLY A 59 -8.22 -3.10 20.54
CA GLY A 59 -9.12 -4.17 20.96
C GLY A 59 -8.46 -5.56 21.03
N LEU A 60 -7.28 -5.75 20.40
CA LEU A 60 -6.51 -6.99 20.47
C LEU A 60 -5.79 -7.17 21.82
N GLY A 61 -5.73 -6.11 22.65
CA GLY A 61 -5.13 -6.17 24.00
C GLY A 61 -3.59 -6.23 24.00
N LYS A 62 -2.95 -5.94 22.87
CA LYS A 62 -1.49 -5.85 22.72
C LYS A 62 -1.07 -4.43 22.30
N PRO A 63 0.11 -3.94 22.71
CA PRO A 63 0.58 -2.64 22.27
C PRO A 63 0.88 -2.64 20.77
N ILE A 64 0.57 -1.55 20.09
CA ILE A 64 1.15 -1.26 18.78
C ILE A 64 2.60 -0.82 19.03
N ASP A 65 3.57 -1.52 18.44
CA ASP A 65 5.00 -1.28 18.68
C ASP A 65 5.55 -0.22 17.74
N ARG A 66 5.20 -0.31 16.48
CA ARG A 66 5.68 0.58 15.41
C ARG A 66 4.68 0.66 14.26
N LEU A 67 4.80 1.72 13.49
CA LEU A 67 4.18 1.85 12.18
C LEU A 67 5.29 1.77 11.12
N ILE A 68 5.09 0.96 10.09
CA ILE A 68 5.98 0.89 8.93
C ILE A 68 5.25 1.51 7.74
N VAL A 69 5.83 2.51 7.11
CA VAL A 69 5.34 3.12 5.86
C VAL A 69 6.12 2.51 4.71
N THR A 70 5.41 1.91 3.75
CA THR A 70 6.01 1.13 2.69
C THR A 70 6.54 1.98 1.55
N HIS A 71 5.84 3.06 1.18
CA HIS A 71 6.21 3.95 0.09
C HIS A 71 5.65 5.37 0.30
N ALA A 72 6.01 6.30 -0.61
CA ALA A 72 5.77 7.72 -0.42
C ALA A 72 4.46 8.22 -1.06
N HIS A 73 3.33 7.49 -0.90
CA HIS A 73 2.02 8.00 -1.29
C HIS A 73 1.18 8.39 -0.07
N PRO A 74 0.39 9.49 -0.17
CA PRO A 74 -0.30 10.07 1.00
C PRO A 74 -1.28 9.13 1.70
N ASP A 75 -1.88 8.21 0.99
CA ASP A 75 -2.82 7.24 1.54
C ASP A 75 -2.15 6.13 2.36
N HIS A 76 -0.83 6.07 2.39
CA HIS A 76 -0.04 5.16 3.21
C HIS A 76 0.63 5.81 4.41
N TYR A 77 0.69 7.17 4.46
CA TYR A 77 1.37 7.87 5.57
C TYR A 77 0.56 8.98 6.26
N ASN A 78 -0.50 9.53 5.66
CA ASN A 78 -1.21 10.70 6.22
C ASN A 78 -1.73 10.51 7.64
N GLY A 79 -2.19 9.30 7.98
CA GLY A 79 -2.67 8.98 9.32
C GLY A 79 -1.58 8.63 10.34
N ALA A 80 -0.30 8.75 10.00
CA ALA A 80 0.81 8.21 10.81
C ALA A 80 0.85 8.77 12.24
N ALA A 81 0.65 10.07 12.43
CA ALA A 81 0.64 10.69 13.77
C ALA A 81 -0.39 10.06 14.71
N ARG A 82 -1.50 9.53 14.16
CA ARG A 82 -2.59 8.95 14.96
C ARG A 82 -2.16 7.70 15.71
N PHE A 83 -1.19 6.94 15.16
CA PHE A 83 -0.68 5.71 15.78
C PHE A 83 0.09 5.99 17.08
N GLY A 84 0.70 7.15 17.24
CA GLY A 84 1.41 7.55 18.46
C GLY A 84 2.64 6.67 18.77
N VAL A 85 3.23 6.04 17.76
CA VAL A 85 4.41 5.16 17.85
C VAL A 85 5.47 5.62 16.85
N PRO A 86 6.73 5.14 16.95
CA PRO A 86 7.75 5.44 15.95
C PRO A 86 7.31 5.02 14.54
N VAL A 87 7.52 5.92 13.57
CA VAL A 87 7.25 5.68 12.16
C VAL A 87 8.55 5.25 11.49
N HIS A 88 8.51 4.08 10.87
CA HIS A 88 9.63 3.43 10.19
C HIS A 88 9.41 3.46 8.68
N ALA A 89 10.44 3.74 7.89
CA ALA A 89 10.42 3.61 6.43
C ALA A 89 11.85 3.40 5.89
N LEU A 90 11.96 2.99 4.63
CA LEU A 90 13.24 3.07 3.93
C LEU A 90 13.75 4.52 3.91
N ALA A 91 15.06 4.72 3.90
CA ALA A 91 15.65 6.06 3.85
C ALA A 91 15.16 6.84 2.60
N GLN A 92 15.12 6.17 1.44
CA GLN A 92 14.64 6.74 0.18
C GLN A 92 13.16 7.17 0.27
N VAL A 93 12.31 6.35 0.88
CA VAL A 93 10.90 6.67 1.12
C VAL A 93 10.76 7.90 2.01
N THR A 94 11.57 7.98 3.07
CA THR A 94 11.61 9.16 3.95
C THR A 94 12.01 10.42 3.19
N GLU A 95 13.04 10.35 2.34
CA GLU A 95 13.48 11.48 1.50
C GLU A 95 12.39 11.94 0.53
N GLN A 96 11.67 10.99 -0.07
CA GLN A 96 10.55 11.29 -0.98
C GLN A 96 9.38 11.96 -0.25
N ILE A 97 9.02 11.49 0.94
CA ILE A 97 7.99 12.09 1.79
C ILE A 97 8.38 13.54 2.15
N ILE A 98 9.62 13.75 2.57
CA ILE A 98 10.14 15.10 2.89
C ILE A 98 10.10 16.01 1.66
N ALA A 99 10.47 15.51 0.50
CA ALA A 99 10.46 16.28 -0.75
C ALA A 99 9.04 16.70 -1.20
N ARG A 100 8.01 15.91 -0.84
CA ARG A 100 6.60 16.25 -1.11
C ARG A 100 6.08 17.39 -0.22
N GLY A 101 6.63 17.55 1.00
CA GLY A 101 6.20 18.56 1.96
C GLY A 101 4.86 18.21 2.64
N ASP A 102 4.12 19.23 3.05
CA ASP A 102 2.81 19.07 3.69
C ASP A 102 1.82 18.36 2.77
N SER A 103 0.98 17.49 3.35
CA SER A 103 -0.06 16.78 2.61
C SER A 103 -1.39 17.54 2.68
N ARG A 104 -2.12 17.55 1.56
CA ARG A 104 -3.45 18.14 1.49
C ARG A 104 -4.51 17.07 1.25
N LEU A 105 -5.44 16.96 2.19
CA LEU A 105 -6.58 16.05 2.06
C LEU A 105 -7.58 16.51 1.00
N PRO A 106 -8.42 15.62 0.47
CA PRO A 106 -9.51 15.98 -0.44
C PRO A 106 -10.48 17.02 0.14
N THR A 107 -10.60 17.09 1.47
CA THR A 107 -11.39 18.09 2.21
C THR A 107 -10.79 19.49 2.16
N GLY A 108 -9.53 19.63 1.71
CA GLY A 108 -8.75 20.88 1.74
C GLY A 108 -7.94 21.07 3.03
N GLU A 109 -8.13 20.24 4.03
CA GLU A 109 -7.31 20.22 5.25
C GLU A 109 -5.84 19.91 4.91
N VAL A 110 -4.92 20.58 5.61
CA VAL A 110 -3.47 20.37 5.46
C VAL A 110 -2.96 19.59 6.67
N ILE A 111 -2.27 18.49 6.41
CA ILE A 111 -1.52 17.74 7.42
C ILE A 111 -0.06 18.18 7.31
N PRO A 112 0.53 18.77 8.35
CA PRO A 112 1.92 19.18 8.35
C PRO A 112 2.87 17.99 8.16
N LEU A 113 3.95 18.18 7.41
CA LEU A 113 4.98 17.18 7.18
C LEU A 113 5.48 16.52 8.49
N SER A 114 5.58 17.31 9.56
CA SER A 114 6.04 16.83 10.87
C SER A 114 5.15 15.75 11.50
N GLU A 115 3.88 15.61 11.07
CA GLU A 115 2.95 14.62 11.61
C GLU A 115 3.13 13.24 11.01
N PHE A 116 3.79 13.11 9.86
CA PHE A 116 3.94 11.82 9.18
C PHE A 116 5.37 11.50 8.74
N THR A 117 6.33 12.38 9.00
CA THR A 117 7.74 12.12 8.66
C THR A 117 8.27 10.89 9.42
N PRO A 118 8.76 9.84 8.71
CA PRO A 118 9.37 8.70 9.38
C PRO A 118 10.58 9.10 10.22
N SER A 119 10.67 8.53 11.42
CA SER A 119 11.73 8.86 12.39
C SER A 119 12.78 7.77 12.53
N VAL A 120 12.54 6.58 11.98
CA VAL A 120 13.41 5.42 12.06
C VAL A 120 13.60 4.80 10.68
N ALA A 121 14.86 4.59 10.28
CA ALA A 121 15.13 3.92 8.99
C ALA A 121 14.93 2.41 9.11
N VAL A 122 14.18 1.83 8.16
CA VAL A 122 14.16 0.39 7.92
C VAL A 122 15.40 0.04 7.11
N ILE A 123 16.15 -0.95 7.61
CA ILE A 123 17.30 -1.51 6.89
C ILE A 123 16.83 -2.82 6.24
N PRO A 124 16.92 -2.97 4.91
CA PRO A 124 16.62 -4.23 4.25
C PRO A 124 17.40 -5.40 4.85
N GLY A 125 16.74 -6.54 5.01
CA GLY A 125 17.31 -7.72 5.66
C GLY A 125 16.31 -8.43 6.54
N THR A 126 16.80 -9.24 7.48
CA THR A 126 15.96 -10.06 8.35
C THR A 126 15.95 -9.50 9.78
N GLU A 127 14.76 -9.37 10.36
CA GLU A 127 14.56 -9.05 11.78
C GLU A 127 13.66 -10.14 12.40
N VAL A 128 13.95 -10.53 13.64
CA VAL A 128 13.10 -11.44 14.41
C VAL A 128 12.36 -10.64 15.48
N ILE A 129 11.02 -10.62 15.41
CA ILE A 129 10.15 -9.91 16.36
C ILE A 129 9.26 -10.94 17.06
N ASP A 130 9.38 -11.06 18.38
CA ASP A 130 8.63 -12.03 19.19
C ASP A 130 8.73 -13.48 18.69
N GLY A 131 9.89 -13.86 18.12
CA GLY A 131 10.12 -15.18 17.56
C GLY A 131 9.58 -15.37 16.13
N VAL A 132 9.04 -14.32 15.50
CA VAL A 132 8.57 -14.32 14.11
C VAL A 132 9.62 -13.69 13.22
N THR A 133 9.96 -14.35 12.12
CA THR A 133 10.92 -13.85 11.13
C THR A 133 10.22 -12.88 10.17
N PHE A 134 10.71 -11.64 10.12
CA PHE A 134 10.35 -10.62 9.13
C PHE A 134 11.53 -10.44 8.17
N VAL A 135 11.27 -10.45 6.88
CA VAL A 135 12.25 -10.08 5.85
C VAL A 135 11.79 -8.79 5.20
N PHE A 136 12.60 -7.76 5.29
CA PHE A 136 12.40 -6.45 4.68
C PHE A 136 13.19 -6.38 3.38
N GLU A 137 12.52 -6.11 2.27
CA GLU A 137 13.15 -6.00 0.96
C GLU A 137 12.78 -4.69 0.28
N ALA A 138 13.78 -3.97 -0.22
CA ALA A 138 13.55 -2.76 -1.00
C ALA A 138 13.40 -3.10 -2.47
N VAL A 139 12.37 -2.55 -3.11
CA VAL A 139 12.13 -2.62 -4.55
C VAL A 139 12.12 -1.21 -5.09
N SER A 140 12.77 -0.99 -6.23
CA SER A 140 12.79 0.31 -6.91
C SER A 140 12.17 0.18 -8.29
N GLY A 141 11.35 1.16 -8.66
CA GLY A 141 10.55 1.16 -9.89
C GLY A 141 9.26 0.37 -9.72
N GLY A 142 8.21 0.89 -10.32
CA GLY A 142 6.88 0.31 -10.21
C GLY A 142 5.81 1.36 -10.00
N GLU A 143 4.90 1.10 -9.08
CA GLU A 143 3.82 2.01 -8.69
C GLU A 143 4.39 3.28 -8.05
N ALA A 144 5.38 3.11 -7.18
CA ALA A 144 6.19 4.18 -6.62
C ALA A 144 7.67 4.04 -7.02
N ALA A 145 8.48 5.08 -6.77
CA ALA A 145 9.89 5.04 -7.09
C ALA A 145 10.68 4.04 -6.23
N ASP A 146 10.33 3.95 -4.95
CA ASP A 146 10.87 2.98 -4.00
C ASP A 146 9.75 2.47 -3.09
N GLU A 147 9.73 1.15 -2.89
CA GLU A 147 8.75 0.46 -2.07
C GLU A 147 9.43 -0.56 -1.13
N LEU A 148 8.82 -0.79 0.01
CA LEU A 148 9.23 -1.79 0.98
C LEU A 148 8.29 -2.98 0.94
N LEU A 149 8.79 -4.15 0.57
CA LEU A 149 8.12 -5.42 0.77
C LEU A 149 8.41 -5.95 2.17
N ILE A 150 7.41 -6.57 2.78
CA ILE A 150 7.55 -7.24 4.07
C ILE A 150 7.12 -8.69 3.91
N LYS A 151 8.03 -9.60 4.17
CA LYS A 151 7.81 -11.04 4.01
C LYS A 151 7.83 -11.74 5.36
N LEU A 152 6.87 -12.66 5.57
CA LEU A 152 6.85 -13.58 6.70
C LEU A 152 6.96 -15.02 6.13
N PRO A 153 8.19 -15.51 5.89
CA PRO A 153 8.39 -16.75 5.13
C PRO A 153 7.76 -17.99 5.78
N GLU A 154 7.87 -18.09 7.10
CA GLU A 154 7.32 -19.22 7.85
C GLU A 154 5.79 -19.27 7.87
N GLN A 155 5.15 -18.11 7.62
CA GLN A 155 3.69 -17.95 7.56
C GLN A 155 3.15 -17.96 6.14
N GLY A 156 4.03 -17.96 5.13
CA GLY A 156 3.64 -17.90 3.73
C GLY A 156 2.98 -16.57 3.34
N VAL A 157 3.31 -15.45 4.01
CA VAL A 157 2.69 -14.15 3.79
C VAL A 157 3.67 -13.18 3.14
N LEU A 158 3.23 -12.53 2.07
CA LEU A 158 3.89 -11.38 1.43
C LEU A 158 2.99 -10.16 1.54
N ILE A 159 3.49 -9.10 2.14
CA ILE A 159 2.88 -7.77 2.15
C ILE A 159 3.53 -7.02 0.99
N ALA A 160 2.83 -6.95 -0.13
CA ALA A 160 3.30 -6.39 -1.39
C ALA A 160 2.85 -4.94 -1.59
N GLN A 161 1.89 -4.51 -0.78
CA GLN A 161 1.26 -3.19 -0.84
C GLN A 161 0.99 -2.76 -2.29
N ASP A 162 1.43 -1.59 -2.74
CA ASP A 162 1.00 -1.01 -4.02
C ASP A 162 1.64 -1.63 -5.26
N LEU A 163 2.61 -2.55 -5.12
CA LEU A 163 2.95 -3.42 -6.23
C LEU A 163 1.78 -4.33 -6.64
N VAL A 164 0.77 -4.49 -5.76
CA VAL A 164 -0.40 -5.35 -5.98
C VAL A 164 -1.67 -4.64 -5.53
N TYR A 165 -2.63 -4.57 -6.44
CA TYR A 165 -4.00 -4.14 -6.19
C TYR A 165 -4.95 -5.31 -6.45
N ASN A 166 -5.97 -5.46 -5.62
CA ASN A 166 -6.97 -6.53 -5.79
C ASN A 166 -8.36 -5.93 -6.05
N ASP A 167 -8.87 -6.08 -7.27
CA ASP A 167 -10.15 -5.54 -7.75
C ASP A 167 -10.30 -4.00 -7.63
N VAL A 168 -9.18 -3.28 -7.67
CA VAL A 168 -9.11 -1.82 -7.66
C VAL A 168 -8.35 -1.33 -8.88
N HIS A 169 -8.77 -0.20 -9.48
CA HIS A 169 -8.02 0.41 -10.57
C HIS A 169 -6.63 0.85 -10.12
N LEU A 170 -5.59 0.61 -10.94
CA LEU A 170 -4.21 0.92 -10.60
C LEU A 170 -3.91 2.42 -10.72
N TYR A 171 -3.08 2.93 -9.82
CA TYR A 171 -2.50 4.27 -9.94
C TYR A 171 -1.26 4.25 -10.84
N LEU A 172 -1.33 4.84 -12.01
CA LEU A 172 -0.23 4.86 -12.98
C LEU A 172 0.57 6.17 -12.98
N GLY A 173 0.40 7.01 -11.97
CA GLY A 173 0.97 8.37 -11.96
C GLY A 173 2.49 8.45 -11.94
N ASN A 174 3.19 7.37 -11.56
CA ASN A 174 4.64 7.26 -11.66
C ASN A 174 5.14 6.99 -13.10
N ASN A 175 4.24 6.60 -14.01
CA ASN A 175 4.50 6.34 -15.42
C ASN A 175 5.59 5.30 -15.71
N ASP A 176 5.84 4.36 -14.80
CA ASP A 176 6.80 3.27 -14.99
C ASP A 176 6.11 1.90 -15.09
N ILE A 177 5.26 1.75 -16.12
CA ILE A 177 4.55 0.48 -16.37
C ILE A 177 5.54 -0.68 -16.60
N THR A 178 6.70 -0.40 -17.21
CA THR A 178 7.70 -1.45 -17.49
C THR A 178 8.38 -1.92 -16.20
N GLY A 179 8.82 -1.01 -15.35
CA GLY A 179 9.38 -1.35 -14.05
C GLY A 179 8.39 -2.09 -13.19
N TRP A 180 7.13 -1.63 -13.17
CA TRP A 180 6.07 -2.31 -12.42
C TRP A 180 5.82 -3.74 -12.90
N GLN A 181 5.76 -3.98 -14.22
CA GLN A 181 5.64 -5.34 -14.75
C GLN A 181 6.84 -6.21 -14.35
N GLN A 182 8.06 -5.67 -14.35
CA GLN A 182 9.26 -6.41 -13.92
C GLN A 182 9.20 -6.75 -12.43
N ALA A 183 8.76 -5.82 -11.58
CA ALA A 183 8.59 -6.07 -10.15
C ALA A 183 7.56 -7.16 -9.90
N VAL A 184 6.39 -7.09 -10.55
CA VAL A 184 5.34 -8.12 -10.44
C VAL A 184 5.82 -9.49 -10.96
N ASP A 185 6.59 -9.53 -12.05
CA ASP A 185 7.18 -10.77 -12.57
C ASP A 185 8.19 -11.38 -11.59
N ALA A 186 8.97 -10.56 -10.88
CA ALA A 186 9.88 -11.02 -9.86
C ALA A 186 9.10 -11.64 -8.68
N LEU A 187 8.02 -11.00 -8.22
CA LEU A 187 7.14 -11.55 -7.17
C LEU A 187 6.48 -12.86 -7.60
N ALA A 188 6.01 -12.94 -8.84
CA ALA A 188 5.38 -14.15 -9.39
C ALA A 188 6.36 -15.33 -9.52
N ALA A 189 7.65 -15.07 -9.62
CA ALA A 189 8.69 -16.09 -9.66
C ALA A 189 9.08 -16.62 -8.26
N GLU A 190 8.72 -15.90 -7.20
CA GLU A 190 8.96 -16.35 -5.83
C GLU A 190 7.96 -17.44 -5.44
N SER A 191 8.44 -18.40 -4.62
CA SER A 191 7.62 -19.46 -4.08
C SER A 191 7.53 -19.37 -2.56
N GLY A 192 6.52 -20.03 -1.99
CA GLY A 192 6.37 -20.10 -0.53
C GLY A 192 5.45 -19.03 0.07
N TYR A 193 4.86 -18.16 -0.74
CA TYR A 193 3.87 -17.18 -0.32
C TYR A 193 2.52 -17.51 -0.94
N ASP A 194 1.62 -18.05 -0.13
CA ASP A 194 0.24 -18.39 -0.52
C ASP A 194 -0.76 -17.27 -0.22
N THR A 195 -0.31 -16.26 0.53
CA THR A 195 -1.10 -15.10 0.93
C THR A 195 -0.36 -13.82 0.55
N VAL A 196 -1.01 -13.00 -0.24
CA VAL A 196 -0.53 -11.70 -0.71
C VAL A 196 -1.43 -10.61 -0.16
N LEU A 197 -0.84 -9.63 0.51
CA LEU A 197 -1.54 -8.48 1.06
C LEU A 197 -1.29 -7.28 0.14
N ALA A 198 -2.37 -6.83 -0.49
CA ALA A 198 -2.39 -5.72 -1.41
C ALA A 198 -2.45 -4.37 -0.66
N GLY A 199 -1.95 -3.31 -1.26
CA GLY A 199 -2.13 -1.95 -0.75
C GLY A 199 -3.57 -1.47 -0.89
N HIS A 200 -4.28 -1.99 -1.89
CA HIS A 200 -5.69 -1.69 -2.16
C HIS A 200 -6.47 -2.97 -2.42
N GLY A 201 -7.60 -3.12 -1.72
CA GLY A 201 -8.49 -4.27 -1.84
C GLY A 201 -8.27 -5.32 -0.75
N LEU A 202 -8.91 -6.47 -0.90
CA LEU A 202 -8.88 -7.55 0.08
C LEU A 202 -7.58 -8.37 -0.03
N PRO A 203 -7.15 -9.08 1.04
CA PRO A 203 -6.13 -10.10 0.95
C PRO A 203 -6.43 -11.11 -0.16
N THR A 204 -5.39 -11.58 -0.84
CA THR A 204 -5.49 -12.45 -2.01
C THR A 204 -4.39 -13.52 -2.02
N GLY A 205 -4.28 -14.27 -3.10
CA GLY A 205 -3.21 -15.23 -3.36
C GLY A 205 -2.32 -14.80 -4.54
N PRO A 206 -1.38 -15.66 -4.95
CA PRO A 206 -0.43 -15.36 -6.05
C PRO A 206 -1.08 -15.14 -7.42
N GLU A 207 -2.34 -15.54 -7.60
CA GLU A 207 -3.11 -15.30 -8.84
C GLU A 207 -3.21 -13.82 -9.19
N VAL A 208 -3.16 -12.95 -8.21
CA VAL A 208 -3.23 -11.48 -8.37
C VAL A 208 -2.11 -10.95 -9.25
N TYR A 209 -0.94 -11.57 -9.26
CA TYR A 209 0.19 -11.13 -10.10
C TYR A 209 -0.17 -11.17 -11.60
N ALA A 210 -0.88 -12.22 -12.03
CA ALA A 210 -1.33 -12.34 -13.41
C ALA A 210 -2.38 -11.26 -13.74
N ASP A 211 -3.24 -10.91 -12.79
CA ASP A 211 -4.27 -9.90 -12.95
C ASP A 211 -3.69 -8.49 -13.05
N VAL A 212 -2.76 -8.12 -12.14
CA VAL A 212 -2.03 -6.85 -12.19
C VAL A 212 -1.23 -6.73 -13.49
N ARG A 213 -0.50 -7.79 -13.87
CA ARG A 213 0.26 -7.80 -15.12
C ARG A 213 -0.61 -7.59 -16.34
N ARG A 214 -1.77 -8.24 -16.38
CA ARG A 214 -2.75 -8.08 -17.47
C ARG A 214 -3.26 -6.64 -17.52
N TYR A 215 -3.64 -6.07 -16.37
CA TYR A 215 -4.08 -4.68 -16.30
C TYR A 215 -3.01 -3.71 -16.80
N LEU A 216 -1.75 -3.88 -16.39
CA LEU A 216 -0.62 -3.04 -16.84
C LEU A 216 -0.37 -3.16 -18.35
N THR A 217 -0.55 -4.36 -18.92
CA THR A 217 -0.44 -4.57 -20.37
C THR A 217 -1.55 -3.83 -21.11
N ASP A 218 -2.79 -4.00 -20.67
CA ASP A 218 -3.95 -3.34 -21.24
C ASP A 218 -3.89 -1.82 -21.09
N ALA A 219 -3.44 -1.34 -19.93
CA ALA A 219 -3.23 0.09 -19.68
C ALA A 219 -2.21 0.68 -20.67
N ARG A 220 -1.10 0.00 -20.90
CA ARG A 220 -0.09 0.43 -21.90
C ARG A 220 -0.65 0.51 -23.32
N GLU A 221 -1.51 -0.45 -23.69
CA GLU A 221 -2.13 -0.47 -25.03
C GLU A 221 -3.18 0.63 -25.20
N LEU A 222 -3.89 0.96 -24.12
CA LEU A 222 -4.95 1.96 -24.12
C LEU A 222 -4.47 3.38 -23.89
N LEU A 223 -3.25 3.53 -23.32
CA LEU A 223 -2.68 4.83 -23.00
C LEU A 223 -2.33 5.58 -24.30
N GLY A 224 -3.12 6.57 -24.63
CA GLY A 224 -2.92 7.47 -25.77
C GLY A 224 -2.44 8.85 -25.30
N ASP A 225 -2.97 9.89 -25.94
CA ASP A 225 -2.69 11.30 -25.65
C ASP A 225 -3.85 12.05 -24.97
N ASP A 226 -4.95 11.32 -24.67
CA ASP A 226 -6.18 11.85 -24.06
C ASP A 226 -6.53 11.04 -22.80
N GLY A 227 -6.44 11.70 -21.64
CA GLY A 227 -6.69 11.08 -20.34
C GLY A 227 -8.15 10.65 -20.11
N ASP A 228 -9.12 11.40 -20.66
CA ASP A 228 -10.55 11.04 -20.54
C ASP A 228 -10.86 9.81 -21.40
N ALA A 229 -10.30 9.75 -22.62
CA ALA A 229 -10.43 8.59 -23.48
C ALA A 229 -9.78 7.35 -22.84
N TYR A 230 -8.59 7.49 -22.29
CA TYR A 230 -7.91 6.43 -21.54
C TYR A 230 -8.77 5.94 -20.38
N LYS A 231 -9.21 6.86 -19.49
CA LYS A 231 -10.07 6.50 -18.35
C LYS A 231 -11.30 5.72 -18.79
N LYS A 232 -12.01 6.22 -19.81
CA LYS A 232 -13.20 5.53 -20.32
C LYS A 232 -12.86 4.11 -20.77
N ALA A 233 -11.82 3.95 -21.57
CA ALA A 233 -11.44 2.66 -22.15
C ALA A 233 -11.05 1.63 -21.08
N ILE A 234 -10.25 2.02 -20.07
CA ILE A 234 -9.80 1.10 -19.03
C ILE A 234 -10.93 0.74 -18.06
N VAL A 235 -11.84 1.69 -17.74
CA VAL A 235 -13.02 1.41 -16.90
C VAL A 235 -13.99 0.49 -17.63
N ASP A 236 -14.23 0.71 -18.93
CA ASP A 236 -15.07 -0.18 -19.74
C ASP A 236 -14.49 -1.61 -19.81
N LYS A 237 -13.16 -1.74 -19.79
CA LYS A 237 -12.48 -3.04 -19.84
C LYS A 237 -12.48 -3.75 -18.48
N TYR A 238 -12.46 -3.01 -17.38
CA TYR A 238 -12.44 -3.51 -15.99
C TYR A 238 -13.64 -3.00 -15.18
N PRO A 239 -14.89 -3.30 -15.59
CA PRO A 239 -16.09 -2.70 -14.97
C PRO A 239 -16.35 -3.16 -13.53
N ALA A 240 -15.68 -4.23 -13.08
CA ALA A 240 -15.79 -4.73 -11.72
C ALA A 240 -14.80 -4.07 -10.76
N HIS A 241 -13.76 -3.39 -11.29
CA HIS A 241 -12.79 -2.71 -10.45
C HIS A 241 -13.38 -1.46 -9.82
N VAL A 242 -13.08 -1.23 -8.55
CA VAL A 242 -13.53 -0.05 -7.82
C VAL A 242 -12.51 1.09 -7.90
N GLY A 243 -12.90 2.28 -7.44
CA GLY A 243 -12.00 3.43 -7.35
C GLY A 243 -11.59 4.06 -8.69
N PRO A 244 -12.47 4.20 -9.71
CA PRO A 244 -12.07 4.76 -11.01
C PRO A 244 -11.56 6.21 -10.95
N PHE A 245 -11.77 6.91 -9.83
CA PHE A 245 -11.25 8.27 -9.62
C PHE A 245 -9.72 8.29 -9.34
N ILE A 246 -9.10 7.15 -9.01
CA ILE A 246 -7.63 7.05 -8.92
C ILE A 246 -6.97 7.34 -10.28
N ILE A 247 -7.68 6.98 -11.36
CA ILE A 247 -7.25 7.26 -12.74
C ILE A 247 -7.21 8.77 -13.00
N ASP A 248 -8.18 9.54 -12.46
CA ASP A 248 -8.17 11.00 -12.58
C ASP A 248 -6.96 11.63 -11.88
N ILE A 249 -6.53 11.02 -10.77
CA ILE A 249 -5.34 11.46 -10.05
C ILE A 249 -4.08 11.14 -10.87
N ALA A 250 -3.98 9.92 -11.39
CA ALA A 250 -2.86 9.48 -12.24
C ALA A 250 -2.77 10.33 -13.53
N ASN A 251 -3.91 10.64 -14.16
CA ASN A 251 -3.98 11.42 -15.39
C ASN A 251 -3.37 12.81 -15.27
N ARG A 252 -3.34 13.41 -14.07
CA ARG A 252 -2.67 14.71 -13.86
C ARG A 252 -1.17 14.64 -14.11
N SER A 253 -0.56 13.48 -13.88
CA SER A 253 0.87 13.24 -14.13
C SER A 253 1.10 12.67 -15.54
N LEU A 254 0.21 11.79 -16.01
CA LEU A 254 0.33 11.14 -17.32
C LEU A 254 0.04 12.11 -18.47
N PHE A 255 -0.90 13.03 -18.29
CA PHE A 255 -1.35 14.00 -19.29
C PHE A 255 -1.27 15.42 -18.72
N PRO A 256 -0.06 15.95 -18.45
CA PRO A 256 0.07 17.28 -17.91
C PRO A 256 -0.52 18.30 -18.90
N ALA A 257 -1.40 19.18 -18.42
CA ALA A 257 -1.92 20.25 -19.24
C ALA A 257 -0.74 21.00 -19.86
N GLY A 258 -0.72 21.14 -21.18
CA GLY A 258 0.39 21.76 -21.90
C GLY A 258 0.69 23.15 -21.35
N ASN A 259 1.97 23.42 -21.01
CA ASN A 259 2.48 24.72 -20.63
C ASN A 259 2.32 25.73 -21.78
#